data_21d90b17feb9c163c5e4d3e88b724e3b
#
_entry.id   21d90b17feb9c163c5e4d3e88b724e3b
#
_cell.length_a   1.000
_cell.length_b   1.000
_cell.length_c   1.000
_cell.angle_alpha   90.00
_cell.angle_beta   90.00
_cell.angle_gamma   90.00
#
_symmetry.space_group_name_H-M   'P 1'
#
loop_
_entity.id
_entity.type
_entity.pdbx_description
1 polymer ?
#
loop_
_entity_poly.entity_id
_entity_poly.type
_entity_poly.pdbx_seq_one_letter_code
_entity_poly.pdbx_strand_id
1 'polypeptide(L)'
;MACLDFLVLYNRIILTLEVVQMENKIVIYTTENSEITFNIDEKLQTVWATQPQIASLFGIDRTTALRHINNILKDEEVDKESNVQKMHIPNSDKPVMYYSLDIILSVGYRTNSSKAIAFRKYIHFANHQFNNLYYVSCSI
;
A
#
# COMPACT_ATOMS: atom_id res chain seq x y z
N MET A 1 4.54 43.49 -4.10
CA MET A 1 5.58 42.92 -3.25
C MET A 1 5.06 41.96 -2.19
N ALA A 2 3.80 42.02 -1.81
CA ALA A 2 3.19 41.03 -0.92
C ALA A 2 3.10 39.61 -1.52
N CYS A 3 3.10 39.49 -2.85
CA CYS A 3 3.03 38.20 -3.53
C CYS A 3 4.31 37.34 -3.44
N LEU A 4 5.47 37.96 -3.30
CA LEU A 4 6.75 37.26 -3.18
C LEU A 4 6.92 36.63 -1.80
N ASP A 5 6.52 37.31 -0.74
CA ASP A 5 6.56 36.76 0.62
C ASP A 5 5.54 35.65 0.80
N PHE A 6 4.38 35.75 0.15
CA PHE A 6 3.35 34.71 0.16
C PHE A 6 3.81 33.47 -0.59
N LEU A 7 4.49 33.60 -1.74
CA LEU A 7 5.06 32.49 -2.50
C LEU A 7 6.18 31.79 -1.75
N VAL A 8 7.03 32.51 -1.04
CA VAL A 8 8.11 31.93 -0.21
C VAL A 8 7.53 31.18 0.98
N LEU A 9 6.51 31.73 1.64
CA LEU A 9 5.79 31.07 2.73
C LEU A 9 5.03 29.83 2.21
N TYR A 10 4.39 29.97 1.06
CA TYR A 10 3.66 28.88 0.42
C TYR A 10 4.61 27.74 0.01
N ASN A 11 5.75 28.04 -0.57
CA ASN A 11 6.78 27.06 -0.90
C ASN A 11 7.39 26.39 0.34
N ARG A 12 7.57 27.14 1.43
CA ARG A 12 8.03 26.57 2.70
C ARG A 12 7.00 25.64 3.33
N ILE A 13 5.72 26.01 3.30
CA ILE A 13 4.63 25.18 3.79
C ILE A 13 4.48 23.94 2.92
N ILE A 14 4.56 24.05 1.60
CA ILE A 14 4.52 22.91 0.68
C ILE A 14 5.71 22.00 0.89
N LEU A 15 6.93 22.51 1.03
CA LEU A 15 8.12 21.70 1.32
C LEU A 15 8.00 20.94 2.65
N THR A 16 7.47 21.60 3.68
CA THR A 16 7.23 20.96 4.98
C THR A 16 6.12 19.91 4.88
N LEU A 17 5.05 20.21 4.13
CA LEU A 17 3.97 19.25 3.87
C LEU A 17 4.41 18.10 2.97
N GLU A 18 5.25 18.34 1.98
CA GLU A 18 5.83 17.30 1.13
C GLU A 18 6.72 16.34 1.92
N VAL A 19 7.54 16.84 2.83
CA VAL A 19 8.38 16.01 3.70
C VAL A 19 7.52 15.17 4.64
N VAL A 20 6.45 15.72 5.21
CA VAL A 20 5.50 14.99 6.04
C VAL A 20 4.67 14.00 5.21
N GLN A 21 4.31 14.35 3.98
CA GLN A 21 3.53 13.48 3.08
C GLN A 21 4.37 12.39 2.42
N MET A 22 5.68 12.59 2.24
CA MET A 22 6.58 11.55 1.74
C MET A 22 6.68 10.35 2.68
N GLU A 23 6.43 10.57 3.98
CA GLU A 23 6.42 9.49 4.97
C GLU A 23 5.08 8.74 5.05
N ASN A 24 3.99 9.30 4.49
CA ASN A 24 2.64 8.78 4.69
C ASN A 24 1.76 8.85 3.43
N LYS A 25 2.30 8.52 2.27
CA LYS A 25 1.44 8.37 1.08
C LYS A 25 0.57 7.14 1.22
N ILE A 26 -0.73 7.36 1.16
CA ILE A 26 -1.72 6.31 1.30
C ILE A 26 -2.62 6.26 0.07
N VAL A 27 -3.10 5.06 -0.22
CA VAL A 27 -4.13 4.79 -1.21
C VAL A 27 -5.30 4.15 -0.51
N ILE A 28 -6.51 4.63 -0.80
CA ILE A 28 -7.74 4.02 -0.30
C ILE A 28 -8.36 3.20 -1.41
N TYR A 29 -8.52 1.92 -1.17
CA TYR A 29 -9.13 0.98 -2.09
C TYR A 29 -10.46 0.50 -1.51
N THR A 30 -11.54 0.75 -2.23
CA THR A 30 -12.89 0.38 -1.78
C THR A 30 -13.31 -0.93 -2.42
N THR A 31 -13.65 -1.90 -1.60
CA THR A 31 -14.28 -3.16 -2.00
C THR A 31 -15.77 -3.09 -1.73
N GLU A 32 -16.53 -4.11 -2.16
CA GLU A 32 -17.97 -4.18 -1.90
C GLU A 32 -18.33 -4.09 -0.41
N ASN A 33 -17.44 -4.56 0.47
CA ASN A 33 -17.69 -4.70 1.90
C ASN A 33 -16.88 -3.77 2.79
N SER A 34 -15.83 -3.13 2.27
CA SER A 34 -14.92 -2.34 3.13
C SER A 34 -14.05 -1.38 2.33
N GLU A 35 -13.52 -0.39 3.02
CA GLU A 35 -12.44 0.46 2.55
C GLU A 35 -11.14 0.00 3.17
N ILE A 36 -10.10 -0.15 2.36
CA ILE A 36 -8.78 -0.59 2.80
C ILE A 36 -7.77 0.50 2.46
N THR A 37 -7.02 0.94 3.45
CA THR A 37 -5.97 1.94 3.29
C THR A 37 -4.62 1.24 3.18
N PHE A 38 -3.89 1.50 2.09
CA PHE A 38 -2.56 0.95 1.87
C PHE A 38 -1.51 2.05 1.93
N ASN A 39 -0.35 1.73 2.47
CA ASN A 39 0.81 2.60 2.43
C ASN A 39 1.57 2.40 1.12
N ILE A 40 1.87 3.49 0.44
CA ILE A 40 2.65 3.46 -0.80
C ILE A 40 4.10 3.81 -0.51
N ASP A 41 4.99 3.02 -1.07
CA ASP A 41 6.42 3.32 -1.15
C ASP A 41 6.75 3.74 -2.59
N GLU A 42 6.95 5.04 -2.79
CA GLU A 42 7.24 5.58 -4.12
C GLU A 42 8.61 5.16 -4.65
N LYS A 43 9.59 5.03 -3.76
CA LYS A 43 10.95 4.65 -4.15
C LYS A 43 11.00 3.24 -4.73
N LEU A 44 10.26 2.32 -4.10
CA LEU A 44 10.18 0.93 -4.52
C LEU A 44 9.01 0.66 -5.45
N GLN A 45 8.16 1.66 -5.72
CA GLN A 45 6.95 1.54 -6.53
C GLN A 45 6.05 0.38 -6.09
N THR A 46 5.90 0.21 -4.78
CA THR A 46 5.12 -0.86 -4.19
C THR A 46 4.13 -0.32 -3.16
N VAL A 47 3.20 -1.14 -2.76
CA VAL A 47 2.34 -0.89 -1.60
C VAL A 47 2.62 -1.93 -0.53
N TRP A 48 2.46 -1.54 0.71
CA TRP A 48 2.66 -2.41 1.86
C TRP A 48 1.33 -2.69 2.53
N ALA A 49 1.05 -3.95 2.78
CA ALA A 49 -0.19 -4.38 3.40
C ALA A 49 0.06 -5.41 4.49
N THR A 50 -0.79 -5.37 5.51
CA THR A 50 -0.80 -6.38 6.58
C THR A 50 -1.60 -7.61 6.16
N GLN A 51 -1.44 -8.70 6.88
CA GLN A 51 -2.22 -9.92 6.70
C GLN A 51 -3.75 -9.68 6.72
N PRO A 52 -4.31 -8.93 7.69
CA PRO A 52 -5.73 -8.62 7.69
C PRO A 52 -6.19 -7.82 6.47
N GLN A 53 -5.38 -6.90 5.98
CA GLN A 53 -5.68 -6.11 4.78
C GLN A 53 -5.74 -6.99 3.54
N ILE A 54 -4.79 -7.91 3.38
CA ILE A 54 -4.76 -8.88 2.27
C ILE A 54 -5.99 -9.79 2.33
N ALA A 55 -6.33 -10.28 3.52
CA ALA A 55 -7.53 -11.11 3.71
C ALA A 55 -8.80 -10.35 3.31
N SER A 56 -8.95 -9.11 3.75
CA SER A 56 -10.11 -8.26 3.40
C SER A 56 -10.17 -7.94 1.91
N LEU A 57 -9.02 -7.71 1.28
CA LEU A 57 -8.95 -7.38 -0.13
C LEU A 57 -9.51 -8.51 -1.01
N PHE A 58 -9.20 -9.75 -0.69
CA PHE A 58 -9.61 -10.92 -1.48
C PHE A 58 -10.80 -11.67 -0.89
N GLY A 59 -11.35 -11.21 0.23
CA GLY A 59 -12.51 -11.85 0.87
C GLY A 59 -12.21 -13.25 1.42
N ILE A 60 -11.03 -13.45 1.97
CA ILE A 60 -10.58 -14.71 2.56
C ILE A 60 -10.29 -14.55 4.05
N ASP A 61 -10.15 -15.68 4.76
CA ASP A 61 -9.77 -15.67 6.17
C ASP A 61 -8.32 -15.24 6.35
N ARG A 62 -8.02 -14.64 7.50
CA ARG A 62 -6.64 -14.30 7.87
C ARG A 62 -5.73 -15.52 7.88
N THR A 63 -6.22 -16.66 8.36
CA THR A 63 -5.48 -17.93 8.39
C THR A 63 -5.16 -18.41 6.98
N THR A 64 -6.13 -18.33 6.06
CA THR A 64 -5.95 -18.68 4.65
C THR A 64 -4.95 -17.75 3.98
N ALA A 65 -5.04 -16.44 4.22
CA ALA A 65 -4.09 -15.47 3.72
C ALA A 65 -2.67 -15.78 4.19
N LEU A 66 -2.48 -16.05 5.48
CA LEU A 66 -1.18 -16.36 6.04
C LEU A 66 -0.60 -17.65 5.46
N ARG A 67 -1.43 -18.67 5.26
CA ARG A 67 -1.02 -19.93 4.63
C ARG A 67 -0.50 -19.70 3.21
N HIS A 68 -1.20 -18.92 2.41
CA HIS A 68 -0.76 -18.56 1.07
C HIS A 68 0.55 -17.75 1.09
N ILE A 69 0.66 -16.77 1.98
CA ILE A 69 1.88 -15.98 2.14
C ILE A 69 3.07 -16.89 2.49
N ASN A 70 2.90 -17.78 3.45
CA ASN A 70 3.96 -18.70 3.86
C ASN A 70 4.36 -19.64 2.73
N ASN A 71 3.40 -20.15 1.95
CA ASN A 71 3.69 -20.98 0.79
C ASN A 71 4.45 -20.24 -0.31
N ILE A 72 4.06 -18.99 -0.59
CA ILE A 72 4.74 -18.12 -1.56
C ILE A 72 6.20 -17.90 -1.16
N LEU A 73 6.44 -17.63 0.12
CA LEU A 73 7.80 -17.41 0.65
C LEU A 73 8.61 -18.71 0.68
N LYS A 74 7.98 -19.84 1.02
CA LYS A 74 8.61 -21.15 1.03
C LYS A 74 9.01 -21.62 -0.36
N ASP A 75 8.15 -21.38 -1.34
CA ASP A 75 8.38 -21.75 -2.75
C ASP A 75 9.31 -20.75 -3.47
N GLU A 76 9.78 -19.74 -2.77
CA GLU A 76 10.68 -18.70 -3.28
C GLU A 76 10.14 -17.98 -4.53
N GLU A 77 8.82 -17.85 -4.65
CA GLU A 77 8.18 -17.09 -5.73
C GLU A 77 8.57 -15.61 -5.68
N VAL A 78 8.79 -15.09 -4.47
CA VAL A 78 9.28 -13.74 -4.24
C VAL A 78 10.39 -13.78 -3.18
N ASP A 79 11.33 -12.86 -3.28
CA ASP A 79 12.39 -12.71 -2.30
C ASP A 79 11.85 -12.15 -0.97
N LYS A 80 12.07 -12.86 0.13
CA LYS A 80 11.57 -12.47 1.44
C LYS A 80 12.17 -11.15 1.93
N GLU A 81 13.46 -10.94 1.73
CA GLU A 81 14.15 -9.76 2.27
C GLU A 81 13.60 -8.45 1.67
N SER A 82 13.28 -8.45 0.38
CA SER A 82 12.77 -7.29 -0.32
C SER A 82 11.27 -7.08 -0.18
N ASN A 83 10.51 -8.12 0.17
CA ASN A 83 9.05 -8.15 0.07
C ASN A 83 8.34 -8.26 1.42
N VAL A 84 9.08 -8.41 2.51
CA VAL A 84 8.52 -8.49 3.86
C VAL A 84 9.24 -7.49 4.76
N GLN A 85 8.47 -6.66 5.46
CA GLN A 85 9.00 -5.71 6.43
C GLN A 85 8.34 -5.92 7.80
N LYS A 86 9.14 -5.77 8.85
CA LYS A 86 8.65 -5.72 10.23
C LYS A 86 8.61 -4.27 10.68
N MET A 87 7.47 -3.81 11.14
CA MET A 87 7.33 -2.48 11.71
C MET A 87 6.78 -2.55 13.14
N HIS A 88 7.37 -1.77 14.03
CA HIS A 88 6.83 -1.59 15.37
C HIS A 88 5.79 -0.48 15.36
N ILE A 89 4.57 -0.80 15.79
CA ILE A 89 3.52 0.19 15.97
C ILE A 89 3.67 0.79 17.37
N PRO A 90 3.56 2.12 17.54
CA PRO A 90 3.49 2.73 18.85
C PRO A 90 2.42 2.07 19.73
N ASN A 91 2.73 1.77 20.98
CA ASN A 91 1.86 1.10 21.96
C ASN A 91 1.62 -0.41 21.71
N SER A 92 2.41 -1.05 20.86
CA SER A 92 2.36 -2.51 20.67
C SER A 92 3.73 -3.12 20.92
N ASP A 93 3.78 -4.17 21.72
CA ASP A 93 5.02 -4.91 22.01
C ASP A 93 5.39 -5.88 20.89
N LYS A 94 4.44 -6.15 19.96
CA LYS A 94 4.64 -7.09 18.86
C LYS A 94 4.86 -6.35 17.55
N PRO A 95 5.89 -6.71 16.77
CA PRO A 95 6.05 -6.16 15.43
C PRO A 95 4.92 -6.60 14.52
N VAL A 96 4.50 -5.71 13.62
CA VAL A 96 3.54 -6.01 12.57
C VAL A 96 4.29 -6.31 11.28
N MET A 97 3.91 -7.38 10.61
CA MET A 97 4.48 -7.75 9.31
C MET A 97 3.73 -7.07 8.19
N TYR A 98 4.48 -6.43 7.31
CA TYR A 98 3.97 -5.81 6.08
C TYR A 98 4.51 -6.57 4.87
N TYR A 99 3.65 -6.77 3.90
CA TYR A 99 3.92 -7.52 2.68
C TYR A 99 3.81 -6.62 1.46
N SER A 100 4.69 -6.82 0.50
CA SER A 100 4.77 -6.02 -0.71
C SER A 100 3.62 -6.31 -1.68
N LEU A 101 3.52 -5.46 -2.72
CA LEU A 101 2.57 -5.67 -3.81
C LEU A 101 2.74 -7.04 -4.49
N ASP A 102 3.96 -7.51 -4.66
CA ASP A 102 4.23 -8.81 -5.29
C ASP A 102 3.61 -9.96 -4.49
N ILE A 103 3.71 -9.93 -3.16
CA ILE A 103 3.06 -10.92 -2.29
C ILE A 103 1.54 -10.77 -2.35
N ILE A 104 1.02 -9.55 -2.30
CA ILE A 104 -0.42 -9.28 -2.40
C ILE A 104 -0.98 -9.90 -3.68
N LEU A 105 -0.35 -9.63 -4.81
CA LEU A 105 -0.79 -10.15 -6.11
C LEU A 105 -0.66 -11.67 -6.20
N SER A 106 0.40 -12.25 -5.65
CA SER A 106 0.58 -13.70 -5.65
C SER A 106 -0.52 -14.41 -4.84
N VAL A 107 -0.89 -13.86 -3.69
CA VAL A 107 -2.05 -14.35 -2.92
C VAL A 107 -3.34 -14.23 -3.72
N GLY A 108 -3.55 -13.08 -4.35
CA GLY A 108 -4.73 -12.82 -5.15
C GLY A 108 -4.87 -13.76 -6.33
N TYR A 109 -3.80 -14.04 -7.06
CA TYR A 109 -3.82 -14.97 -8.20
C TYR A 109 -4.15 -16.40 -7.78
N ARG A 110 -3.79 -16.79 -6.55
CA ARG A 110 -4.13 -18.12 -6.01
C ARG A 110 -5.58 -18.22 -5.52
N THR A 111 -6.18 -17.11 -5.09
CA THR A 111 -7.51 -17.09 -4.46
C THR A 111 -8.60 -16.53 -5.36
N ASN A 112 -8.37 -15.39 -5.98
CA ASN A 112 -9.31 -14.72 -6.87
C ASN A 112 -8.54 -13.86 -7.89
N SER A 113 -8.21 -14.44 -9.01
CA SER A 113 -7.39 -13.79 -10.03
C SER A 113 -8.05 -12.53 -10.62
N SER A 114 -9.37 -12.49 -10.72
CA SER A 114 -10.10 -11.30 -11.21
C SER A 114 -9.90 -10.10 -10.30
N LYS A 115 -10.01 -10.30 -8.99
CA LYS A 115 -9.73 -9.24 -8.00
C LYS A 115 -8.27 -8.83 -8.00
N ALA A 116 -7.35 -9.78 -8.17
CA ALA A 116 -5.91 -9.49 -8.26
C ALA A 116 -5.58 -8.63 -9.47
N ILE A 117 -6.14 -8.94 -10.62
CA ILE A 117 -5.95 -8.15 -11.85
C ILE A 117 -6.51 -6.74 -11.69
N ALA A 118 -7.70 -6.60 -11.13
CA ALA A 118 -8.33 -5.30 -10.87
C ALA A 118 -7.49 -4.45 -9.91
N PHE A 119 -7.00 -5.06 -8.82
CA PHE A 119 -6.14 -4.38 -7.86
C PHE A 119 -4.82 -3.93 -8.48
N ARG A 120 -4.19 -4.79 -9.26
CA ARG A 120 -2.95 -4.45 -9.97
C ARG A 120 -3.14 -3.25 -10.90
N LYS A 121 -4.22 -3.23 -11.67
CA LYS A 121 -4.55 -2.10 -12.55
C LYS A 121 -4.74 -0.81 -11.77
N TYR A 122 -5.44 -0.91 -10.65
CA TYR A 122 -5.68 0.23 -9.78
C TYR A 122 -4.37 0.79 -9.20
N ILE A 123 -3.50 -0.05 -8.68
CA ILE A 123 -2.22 0.39 -8.12
C ILE A 123 -1.32 0.98 -9.21
N HIS A 124 -1.30 0.41 -10.38
CA HIS A 124 -0.56 0.96 -11.52
C HIS A 124 -1.07 2.36 -11.89
N PHE A 125 -2.38 2.53 -11.97
CA PHE A 125 -3.01 3.83 -12.20
C PHE A 125 -2.69 4.83 -11.09
N ALA A 126 -2.81 4.42 -9.83
CA ALA A 126 -2.50 5.26 -8.69
C ALA A 126 -1.05 5.74 -8.69
N ASN A 127 -0.10 4.86 -8.98
CA ASN A 127 1.31 5.21 -9.06
C ASN A 127 1.59 6.26 -10.15
N HIS A 128 0.91 6.20 -11.28
CA HIS A 128 1.03 7.18 -12.36
C HIS A 128 0.38 8.52 -12.02
N GLN A 129 -0.72 8.52 -11.27
CA GLN A 129 -1.43 9.73 -10.89
C GLN A 129 -0.77 10.47 -9.72
N PHE A 130 0.05 9.80 -8.91
CA PHE A 130 0.70 10.41 -7.74
C PHE A 130 1.65 11.56 -8.05
N ASN A 131 2.13 11.66 -9.27
CA ASN A 131 2.91 12.82 -9.69
C ASN A 131 2.09 14.11 -9.79
N ASN A 132 0.75 14.02 -9.82
CA ASN A 132 -0.15 15.15 -10.03
C ASN A 132 -1.28 15.29 -9.00
N LEU A 133 -1.58 14.26 -8.23
CA LEU A 133 -2.69 14.25 -7.28
C LEU A 133 -2.30 13.53 -5.98
N TYR A 134 -2.60 14.18 -4.86
CA TYR A 134 -2.30 13.64 -3.52
C TYR A 134 -3.25 12.55 -3.04
N TYR A 135 -4.29 12.26 -3.80
CA TYR A 135 -5.35 11.38 -3.35
C TYR A 135 -6.03 10.72 -4.55
N VAL A 136 -6.07 9.39 -4.53
CA VAL A 136 -6.80 8.60 -5.52
C VAL A 136 -7.72 7.64 -4.79
N SER A 137 -9.00 7.71 -5.10
CA SER A 137 -10.02 6.79 -4.60
C SER A 137 -10.61 6.03 -5.79
N CYS A 138 -10.73 4.72 -5.66
CA CYS A 138 -11.38 3.88 -6.64
C CYS A 138 -12.40 2.97 -5.96
N SER A 139 -13.58 2.92 -6.53
CA SER A 139 -14.67 2.07 -6.09
C SER A 139 -14.86 0.94 -7.10
N ILE A 140 -14.84 -0.28 -6.64
CA ILE A 140 -15.09 -1.47 -7.45
C ILE A 140 -16.35 -2.17 -6.99
#